data_8c021f393df7ff4de981dd747d55c504
#
_entry.id   8c021f393df7ff4de981dd747d55c504
#
_cell.length_a   1.000
_cell.length_b   1.000
_cell.length_c   1.000
_cell.angle_alpha   90.00
_cell.angle_beta   90.00
_cell.angle_gamma   90.00
#
_symmetry.space_group_name_H-M   'P 1'
#
loop_
_entity.id
_entity.type
_entity.pdbx_description
1 polymer ?
#
loop_
_entity_poly.entity_id
_entity_poly.type
_entity_poly.pdbx_seq_one_letter_code
_entity_poly.pdbx_strand_id
1 'polypeptide(L)'
;MCTMLCKELGVKQVVVKSIDEHHDKMVRKLGADRVVHSDKDMGCRVAHNLLSNNIVDYIELSDDINIISLKVPAAVVGKNLIEANFRKRYQVNIVAIRHGSEVTVNPEPTTVLVKDDELIVIGVAETIKKFEELV
;
A
#
# COMPACT_ATOMS: atom_id res chain seq x y z
N MET A 1 30.52 -9.56 2.37
CA MET A 1 31.31 -10.73 1.89
C MET A 1 30.47 -11.72 1.08
N CYS A 2 29.33 -12.22 1.58
CA CYS A 2 28.47 -13.16 0.82
C CYS A 2 28.00 -12.64 -0.55
N THR A 3 27.63 -11.35 -0.65
CA THR A 3 27.18 -10.73 -1.92
C THR A 3 28.25 -10.85 -3.01
N MET A 4 29.50 -10.53 -2.67
CA MET A 4 30.63 -10.59 -3.60
C MET A 4 30.89 -12.02 -4.05
N LEU A 5 30.91 -12.97 -3.11
CA LEU A 5 31.10 -14.39 -3.41
C LEU A 5 29.99 -14.94 -4.32
N CYS A 6 28.74 -14.56 -4.09
CA CYS A 6 27.64 -14.97 -4.97
C CYS A 6 27.84 -14.46 -6.41
N LYS A 7 28.33 -13.23 -6.57
CA LYS A 7 28.63 -12.67 -7.91
C LYS A 7 29.82 -13.35 -8.57
N GLU A 8 30.88 -13.63 -7.83
CA GLU A 8 32.05 -14.36 -8.33
C GLU A 8 31.68 -15.80 -8.77
N LEU A 9 30.73 -16.44 -8.07
CA LEU A 9 30.20 -17.75 -8.42
C LEU A 9 29.19 -17.73 -9.60
N GLY A 10 28.94 -16.55 -10.19
CA GLY A 10 28.09 -16.41 -11.38
C GLY A 10 26.59 -16.44 -11.08
N VAL A 11 26.15 -16.16 -9.85
CA VAL A 11 24.75 -16.05 -9.51
C VAL A 11 24.12 -14.89 -10.28
N LYS A 12 23.05 -15.17 -11.05
CA LYS A 12 22.45 -14.19 -11.98
C LYS A 12 21.82 -13.01 -11.25
N GLN A 13 21.19 -13.26 -10.11
CA GLN A 13 20.51 -12.22 -9.33
C GLN A 13 20.79 -12.37 -7.85
N VAL A 14 21.33 -11.32 -7.23
CA VAL A 14 21.64 -11.26 -5.81
C VAL A 14 20.81 -10.17 -5.14
N VAL A 15 19.93 -10.57 -4.24
CA VAL A 15 19.08 -9.67 -3.44
C VAL A 15 19.62 -9.63 -2.03
N VAL A 16 19.82 -8.43 -1.49
CA VAL A 16 20.43 -8.22 -0.17
C VAL A 16 19.51 -7.40 0.71
N LYS A 17 19.30 -7.84 1.95
CA LYS A 17 18.67 -7.02 2.98
C LYS A 17 19.68 -6.01 3.52
N SER A 18 19.34 -4.72 3.47
CA SER A 18 20.14 -3.65 4.07
C SER A 18 19.56 -3.23 5.43
N ILE A 19 20.44 -2.82 6.33
CA ILE A 19 20.10 -2.34 7.66
C ILE A 19 19.97 -0.81 7.66
N ASP A 20 20.84 -0.13 6.92
CA ASP A 20 20.91 1.32 6.82
C ASP A 20 21.39 1.80 5.44
N GLU A 21 21.44 3.10 5.23
CA GLU A 21 21.85 3.71 3.95
C GLU A 21 23.35 3.46 3.63
N HIS A 22 24.21 3.37 4.64
CA HIS A 22 25.63 3.07 4.41
C HIS A 22 25.81 1.63 3.96
N HIS A 23 25.11 0.71 4.60
CA HIS A 23 25.08 -0.69 4.21
C HIS A 23 24.50 -0.87 2.80
N ASP A 24 23.44 -0.12 2.43
CA ASP A 24 22.89 -0.11 1.08
C ASP A 24 23.95 0.25 0.03
N LYS A 25 24.62 1.38 0.21
CA LYS A 25 25.69 1.83 -0.70
C LYS A 25 26.82 0.81 -0.83
N MET A 26 27.17 0.17 0.27
CA MET A 26 28.22 -0.84 0.29
C MET A 26 27.81 -2.10 -0.50
N VAL A 27 26.63 -2.66 -0.23
CA VAL A 27 26.19 -3.90 -0.89
C VAL A 27 25.92 -3.70 -2.38
N ARG A 28 25.46 -2.51 -2.80
CA ARG A 28 25.35 -2.16 -4.22
C ARG A 28 26.72 -2.15 -4.91
N LYS A 29 27.73 -1.56 -4.27
CA LYS A 29 29.12 -1.57 -4.79
C LYS A 29 29.70 -2.99 -4.86
N LEU A 30 29.28 -3.89 -3.99
CA LEU A 30 29.69 -5.30 -4.00
C LEU A 30 28.95 -6.14 -5.04
N GLY A 31 28.04 -5.53 -5.82
CA GLY A 31 27.35 -6.18 -6.93
C GLY A 31 25.95 -6.69 -6.60
N ALA A 32 25.31 -6.23 -5.53
CA ALA A 32 23.92 -6.53 -5.29
C ALA A 32 23.03 -5.97 -6.42
N ASP A 33 22.19 -6.82 -7.02
CA ASP A 33 21.26 -6.41 -8.07
C ASP A 33 20.04 -5.69 -7.50
N ARG A 34 19.66 -6.06 -6.28
CA ARG A 34 18.55 -5.43 -5.56
C ARG A 34 18.85 -5.39 -4.06
N VAL A 35 18.50 -4.26 -3.45
CA VAL A 35 18.57 -4.08 -2.00
C VAL A 35 17.18 -3.86 -1.45
N VAL A 36 16.86 -4.50 -0.33
CA VAL A 36 15.57 -4.40 0.37
C VAL A 36 15.76 -3.87 1.78
N HIS A 37 14.86 -3.00 2.20
CA HIS A 37 14.84 -2.34 3.51
C HIS A 37 13.64 -2.79 4.34
N SER A 38 13.52 -4.08 4.60
CA SER A 38 12.33 -4.67 5.22
C SER A 38 11.94 -4.04 6.55
N ASP A 39 12.90 -3.61 7.36
CA ASP A 39 12.61 -3.05 8.68
C ASP A 39 12.09 -1.61 8.57
N LYS A 40 12.66 -0.80 7.67
CA LYS A 40 12.19 0.56 7.38
C LYS A 40 10.80 0.55 6.75
N ASP A 41 10.59 -0.29 5.75
CA ASP A 41 9.32 -0.39 5.03
C ASP A 41 8.20 -0.87 5.97
N MET A 42 8.48 -1.86 6.81
CA MET A 42 7.53 -2.33 7.81
C MET A 42 7.29 -1.29 8.92
N GLY A 43 8.32 -0.60 9.36
CA GLY A 43 8.21 0.49 10.34
C GLY A 43 7.31 1.62 9.85
N CYS A 44 7.49 2.06 8.61
CA CYS A 44 6.62 3.07 7.99
C CYS A 44 5.17 2.60 7.92
N ARG A 45 4.95 1.34 7.54
CA ARG A 45 3.62 0.74 7.46
C ARG A 45 2.92 0.70 8.82
N VAL A 46 3.62 0.27 9.85
CA VAL A 46 3.11 0.27 11.23
C VAL A 46 2.81 1.69 11.71
N ALA A 47 3.70 2.65 11.44
CA ALA A 47 3.48 4.04 11.83
C ALA A 47 2.22 4.63 11.17
N HIS A 48 1.99 4.38 9.87
CA HIS A 48 0.77 4.80 9.18
C HIS A 48 -0.48 4.18 9.81
N ASN A 49 -0.45 2.89 10.11
CA ASN A 49 -1.58 2.20 10.74
C ASN A 49 -1.90 2.75 12.15
N LEU A 50 -0.90 3.20 12.89
CA LEU A 50 -1.07 3.77 14.23
C LEU A 50 -1.56 5.22 14.21
N LEU A 51 -1.16 6.00 13.20
CA LEU A 51 -1.52 7.41 13.10
C LEU A 51 -2.93 7.63 12.53
N SER A 52 -3.44 6.69 11.79
CA SER A 52 -4.72 6.79 11.09
C SER A 52 -5.75 5.87 11.73
N ASN A 53 -6.78 6.44 12.36
CA ASN A 53 -7.82 5.68 13.04
C ASN A 53 -8.69 4.81 12.10
N ASN A 54 -8.76 5.18 10.82
CA ASN A 54 -9.64 4.52 9.83
C ASN A 54 -8.87 3.65 8.84
N ILE A 55 -7.54 3.73 8.79
CA ILE A 55 -6.73 2.90 7.90
C ILE A 55 -6.44 1.57 8.60
N VAL A 56 -6.81 0.49 7.93
CA VAL A 56 -6.53 -0.88 8.38
C VAL A 56 -5.17 -1.35 7.91
N ASP A 57 -4.78 -0.95 6.69
CA ASP A 57 -3.49 -1.30 6.12
C ASP A 57 -3.03 -0.28 5.06
N TYR A 58 -1.72 -0.17 4.87
CA TYR A 58 -1.07 0.74 3.95
C TYR A 58 0.04 0.02 3.19
N ILE A 59 0.00 0.09 1.87
CA ILE A 59 1.00 -0.51 0.98
C ILE A 59 1.47 0.55 0.00
N GLU A 60 2.76 0.85 0.02
CA GLU A 60 3.42 1.69 -0.97
C GLU A 60 3.86 0.83 -2.15
N LEU A 61 3.25 1.04 -3.33
CA LEU A 61 3.64 0.33 -4.55
C LEU A 61 4.82 0.99 -5.25
N SER A 62 4.84 2.32 -5.25
CA SER A 62 5.90 3.15 -5.79
C SER A 62 5.89 4.50 -5.08
N ASP A 63 6.88 5.36 -5.37
CA ASP A 63 6.96 6.69 -4.77
C ASP A 63 5.68 7.52 -4.96
N ASP A 64 4.94 7.25 -6.03
CA ASP A 64 3.75 8.03 -6.42
C ASP A 64 2.42 7.29 -6.20
N ILE A 65 2.43 5.96 -6.05
CA ILE A 65 1.20 5.14 -6.02
C ILE A 65 1.13 4.32 -4.74
N ASN A 66 0.03 4.48 -4.02
CA ASN A 66 -0.23 3.76 -2.77
C ASN A 66 -1.55 2.99 -2.85
N ILE A 67 -1.59 1.87 -2.13
CA ILE A 67 -2.82 1.13 -1.84
C ILE A 67 -3.09 1.25 -0.35
N ILE A 68 -4.31 1.62 -0.01
CA ILE A 68 -4.77 1.65 1.37
C ILE A 68 -6.01 0.78 1.56
N SER A 69 -6.11 0.17 2.72
CA SER A 69 -7.32 -0.45 3.21
C SER A 69 -7.89 0.40 4.33
N LEU A 70 -9.11 0.87 4.18
CA LEU A 70 -9.78 1.73 5.15
C LEU A 70 -11.22 1.29 5.36
N LYS A 71 -11.76 1.61 6.54
CA LYS A 71 -13.20 1.38 6.82
C LYS A 71 -14.06 2.34 6.01
N VAL A 72 -15.24 1.88 5.61
CA VAL A 72 -16.20 2.72 4.89
C VAL A 72 -16.52 3.98 5.69
N PRO A 73 -16.27 5.17 5.10
CA PRO A 73 -16.60 6.43 5.75
C PRO A 73 -18.11 6.55 6.03
N ALA A 74 -18.47 7.09 7.18
CA ALA A 74 -19.88 7.27 7.55
C ALA A 74 -20.69 8.07 6.52
N ALA A 75 -20.05 8.99 5.79
CA ALA A 75 -20.67 9.83 4.76
C ALA A 75 -21.15 9.05 3.53
N VAL A 76 -20.63 7.86 3.29
CA VAL A 76 -20.93 7.03 2.11
C VAL A 76 -21.62 5.71 2.46
N VAL A 77 -21.84 5.43 3.74
CA VAL A 77 -22.60 4.26 4.18
C VAL A 77 -24.02 4.32 3.60
N GLY A 78 -24.49 3.21 3.05
CA GLY A 78 -25.81 3.09 2.41
C GLY A 78 -25.90 3.62 0.96
N LYS A 79 -24.80 4.17 0.43
CA LYS A 79 -24.69 4.59 -0.96
C LYS A 79 -24.04 3.51 -1.80
N ASN A 80 -24.37 3.46 -3.09
CA ASN A 80 -23.63 2.61 -4.02
C ASN A 80 -22.37 3.33 -4.53
N LEU A 81 -21.51 2.62 -5.25
CA LEU A 81 -20.26 3.18 -5.76
C LEU A 81 -20.45 4.31 -6.76
N ILE A 82 -21.56 4.30 -7.51
CA ILE A 82 -21.92 5.37 -8.46
C ILE A 82 -22.24 6.65 -7.70
N GLU A 83 -23.09 6.56 -6.69
CA GLU A 83 -23.51 7.70 -5.87
C GLU A 83 -22.37 8.28 -5.03
N ALA A 84 -21.55 7.41 -4.46
CA ALA A 84 -20.34 7.80 -3.72
C ALA A 84 -19.30 8.47 -4.62
N ASN A 85 -19.23 8.06 -5.90
CA ASN A 85 -18.43 8.66 -6.98
C ASN A 85 -16.97 8.93 -6.58
N PHE A 86 -16.30 7.94 -5.99
CA PHE A 86 -14.93 8.04 -5.47
C PHE A 86 -13.94 8.53 -6.50
N ARG A 87 -14.06 8.07 -7.75
CA ARG A 87 -13.16 8.46 -8.83
C ARG A 87 -13.23 9.96 -9.13
N LYS A 88 -14.43 10.54 -9.15
CA LYS A 88 -14.62 11.95 -9.53
C LYS A 88 -14.39 12.90 -8.36
N ARG A 89 -14.78 12.48 -7.15
CA ARG A 89 -14.65 13.28 -5.93
C ARG A 89 -13.25 13.26 -5.33
N TYR A 90 -12.66 12.06 -5.29
CA TYR A 90 -11.42 11.81 -4.55
C TYR A 90 -10.28 11.34 -5.44
N GLN A 91 -10.52 11.16 -6.75
CA GLN A 91 -9.53 10.67 -7.73
C GLN A 91 -8.86 9.36 -7.32
N VAL A 92 -9.60 8.51 -6.62
CA VAL A 92 -9.16 7.19 -6.19
C VAL A 92 -10.02 6.10 -6.81
N ASN A 93 -9.44 4.91 -7.00
CA ASN A 93 -10.15 3.74 -7.48
C ASN A 93 -10.34 2.72 -6.37
N ILE A 94 -11.55 2.20 -6.23
CA ILE A 94 -11.84 1.07 -5.36
C ILE A 94 -11.50 -0.21 -6.11
N VAL A 95 -10.58 -0.98 -5.55
CA VAL A 95 -10.11 -2.25 -6.12
C VAL A 95 -10.93 -3.41 -5.59
N ALA A 96 -11.24 -3.38 -4.31
CA ALA A 96 -12.01 -4.42 -3.64
C ALA A 96 -12.78 -3.88 -2.44
N ILE A 97 -13.80 -4.61 -2.04
CA ILE A 97 -14.55 -4.38 -0.80
C ILE A 97 -14.48 -5.66 0.02
N ARG A 98 -14.12 -5.54 1.28
CA ARG A 98 -14.14 -6.64 2.24
C ARG A 98 -15.34 -6.50 3.15
N HIS A 99 -16.18 -7.52 3.16
CA HIS A 99 -17.30 -7.66 4.06
C HIS A 99 -17.05 -8.82 5.03
N GLY A 100 -16.63 -8.52 6.25
CA GLY A 100 -16.19 -9.53 7.20
C GLY A 100 -15.01 -10.37 6.68
N SER A 101 -15.24 -11.63 6.38
CA SER A 101 -14.24 -12.55 5.81
C SER A 101 -14.28 -12.65 4.29
N GLU A 102 -15.31 -12.13 3.65
CA GLU A 102 -15.47 -12.16 2.19
C GLU A 102 -14.84 -10.93 1.53
N VAL A 103 -14.08 -11.14 0.47
CA VAL A 103 -13.48 -10.08 -0.35
C VAL A 103 -14.05 -10.13 -1.75
N THR A 104 -14.69 -9.06 -2.16
CA THR A 104 -15.19 -8.87 -3.52
C THR A 104 -14.23 -7.99 -4.29
N VAL A 105 -13.51 -8.57 -5.24
CA VAL A 105 -12.60 -7.84 -6.15
C VAL A 105 -13.41 -7.30 -7.32
N ASN A 106 -13.09 -6.08 -7.76
CA ASN A 106 -13.83 -5.36 -8.80
C ASN A 106 -15.34 -5.30 -8.51
N PRO A 107 -15.74 -4.65 -7.40
CA PRO A 107 -17.14 -4.56 -7.03
C PRO A 107 -17.97 -3.89 -8.12
N GLU A 108 -19.19 -4.37 -8.29
CA GLU A 108 -20.12 -3.76 -9.25
C GLU A 108 -20.45 -2.30 -8.85
N PRO A 109 -20.68 -1.42 -9.82
CA PRO A 109 -21.02 -0.02 -9.56
C PRO A 109 -22.26 0.17 -8.68
N THR A 110 -23.15 -0.81 -8.69
CA THR A 110 -24.39 -0.85 -7.90
C THR A 110 -24.23 -1.39 -6.50
N THR A 111 -23.03 -1.88 -6.14
CA THR A 111 -22.74 -2.43 -4.80
C THR A 111 -22.94 -1.36 -3.73
N VAL A 112 -23.79 -1.64 -2.75
CA VAL A 112 -24.06 -0.75 -1.63
C VAL A 112 -23.02 -0.93 -0.56
N LEU A 113 -22.49 0.18 -0.06
CA LEU A 113 -21.50 0.21 1.00
C LEU A 113 -22.16 0.05 2.37
N VAL A 114 -21.74 -0.92 3.14
CA VAL A 114 -22.28 -1.21 4.47
C VAL A 114 -21.29 -0.69 5.53
N LYS A 115 -21.84 -0.34 6.69
CA LYS A 115 -21.01 0.02 7.84
C LYS A 115 -20.10 -1.16 8.22
N ASP A 116 -18.89 -0.85 8.60
CA ASP A 116 -17.83 -1.80 8.98
C ASP A 116 -17.19 -2.58 7.81
N ASP A 117 -17.63 -2.34 6.57
CA ASP A 117 -16.89 -2.84 5.40
C ASP A 117 -15.54 -2.13 5.27
N GLU A 118 -14.58 -2.85 4.71
CA GLU A 118 -13.29 -2.29 4.36
C GLU A 118 -13.19 -2.07 2.85
N LEU A 119 -12.78 -0.86 2.49
CA LEU A 119 -12.49 -0.50 1.11
C LEU A 119 -11.00 -0.63 0.85
N ILE A 120 -10.63 -1.36 -0.20
CA ILE A 120 -9.27 -1.40 -0.71
C ILE A 120 -9.20 -0.43 -1.88
N VAL A 121 -8.42 0.63 -1.70
CA VAL A 121 -8.36 1.79 -2.57
C VAL A 121 -6.96 1.99 -3.10
N ILE A 122 -6.83 2.27 -4.39
CA ILE A 122 -5.58 2.64 -5.05
C ILE A 122 -5.65 4.07 -5.56
N GLY A 123 -4.59 4.83 -5.37
CA GLY A 123 -4.50 6.20 -5.85
C GLY A 123 -3.08 6.76 -5.77
N VAL A 124 -2.93 7.98 -6.26
CA VAL A 124 -1.69 8.75 -6.12
C VAL A 124 -1.52 9.17 -4.67
N ALA A 125 -0.29 9.14 -4.16
CA ALA A 125 0.05 9.42 -2.77
C ALA A 125 -0.57 10.72 -2.22
N GLU A 126 -0.53 11.80 -3.00
CA GLU A 126 -1.14 13.08 -2.61
C GLU A 126 -2.67 13.01 -2.50
N THR A 127 -3.29 12.27 -3.40
CA THR A 127 -4.74 12.10 -3.44
C THR A 127 -5.22 11.23 -2.29
N ILE A 128 -4.46 10.21 -1.95
CA ILE A 128 -4.74 9.34 -0.82
C ILE A 128 -4.65 10.11 0.49
N LYS A 129 -3.62 10.94 0.69
CA LYS A 129 -3.52 11.81 1.88
C LYS A 129 -4.73 12.72 2.05
N LYS A 130 -5.17 13.38 0.97
CA LYS A 130 -6.38 14.20 1.00
C LYS A 130 -7.63 13.38 1.33
N PHE A 131 -7.70 12.17 0.84
CA PHE A 131 -8.82 11.27 1.14
C PHE A 131 -8.80 10.80 2.60
N GLU A 132 -7.64 10.54 3.17
CA GLU A 132 -7.46 10.21 4.59
C GLU A 132 -7.93 11.35 5.52
N GLU A 133 -7.64 12.60 5.18
CA GLU A 133 -8.05 13.77 5.95
C GLU A 133 -9.57 14.01 5.94
N LEU A 134 -10.26 13.53 4.90
CA LEU A 134 -11.71 13.68 4.72
C LEU A 134 -12.51 12.52 5.34
N VAL A 135 -11.86 11.48 5.72
CA VAL A 135 -12.40 10.24 6.30
C VAL A 135 -12.07 10.15 7.76
#